data_9000e43686f2f85d65e7b9a6ffa36e01
#
_entry.id   9000e43686f2f85d65e7b9a6ffa36e01
#
_cell.length_a   1.000
_cell.length_b   1.000
_cell.length_c   1.000
_cell.angle_alpha   90.00
_cell.angle_beta   90.00
_cell.angle_gamma   90.00
#
_symmetry.space_group_name_H-M   'P 1'
#
loop_
_entity.id
_entity.type
_entity.pdbx_description
1 polymer ?
#
loop_
_entity_poly.entity_id
_entity_poly.type
_entity_poly.pdbx_seq_one_letter_code
_entity_poly.pdbx_strand_id
1 'polypeptide(L)'
;MSKQIIIDPVTRIEGHSKITIKLDDMGAVQDARFHVTQFRGFEKFCEGRPFSEMPSLTGRTCGICPVSHLMASAKACDEILAVEIPETAVKLRSIMNLAQIIQSHALSFFHLSSPDLLFGMDGDPASRHILGVVEKYPTLAVDGVMLRKIGQEIIELLGGKRIHPAWVVPGGVSSPLTPEDREIILNKLPEAKAICERTLSWFKGVIDQFKDEVNTFGNFPSLFMSLVSPSKDGKLAKLEHYDGTLRFMDADGKIVVDGVNSNRYMDYIDEAVEPDTYLKSPYFKQLGYPDGIYRVGPLARLNLIDLCGTPKADQELSEFHALSSGPNLSSFQQHYARLIEMLYGVERIEELLNEPDILDKRVRAFAKPNRSEGVGVSEAPRGTLMHHYKIDDNGLITWVNMIIATGHNNLAMNRSVKQVAQHYVKASHLQEGMLNRVEAVIRTFDPCLSCSTHAMGQMPLLVQLLGPCGELLDEVKRG
;
A
#
# COMPACT_ATOMS: atom_id res chain seq x y z
N MET A 1 5.06 21.05 -32.91
CA MET A 1 5.34 20.83 -31.45
C MET A 1 4.22 19.95 -30.91
N SER A 2 4.55 18.81 -30.32
CA SER A 2 3.54 17.95 -29.68
C SER A 2 2.84 18.73 -28.55
N LYS A 3 1.52 18.79 -28.58
CA LYS A 3 0.75 19.42 -27.51
C LYS A 3 0.83 18.53 -26.27
N GLN A 4 0.99 19.13 -25.09
CA GLN A 4 1.10 18.41 -23.83
C GLN A 4 0.23 19.07 -22.76
N ILE A 5 -0.43 18.24 -21.93
CA ILE A 5 -1.11 18.67 -20.71
C ILE A 5 -0.25 18.17 -19.54
N ILE A 6 -0.05 19.00 -18.54
CA ILE A 6 0.70 18.65 -17.33
C ILE A 6 -0.19 18.88 -16.13
N ILE A 7 -0.31 17.85 -15.27
CA ILE A 7 -0.92 17.93 -13.94
C ILE A 7 0.24 17.93 -12.94
N ASP A 8 0.47 19.05 -12.25
CA ASP A 8 1.58 19.23 -11.31
C ASP A 8 1.18 20.23 -10.22
N PRO A 9 1.16 19.83 -8.95
CA PRO A 9 1.30 18.46 -8.45
C PRO A 9 0.03 17.60 -8.63
N VAL A 10 0.19 16.27 -8.57
CA VAL A 10 -0.94 15.36 -8.36
C VAL A 10 -1.43 15.52 -6.92
N THR A 11 -2.74 15.72 -6.74
CA THR A 11 -3.33 16.08 -5.45
C THR A 11 -3.93 14.91 -4.69
N ARG A 12 -4.06 15.04 -3.37
CA ARG A 12 -4.66 14.04 -2.46
C ARG A 12 -4.00 12.65 -2.54
N ILE A 13 -2.68 12.65 -2.63
CA ILE A 13 -1.82 11.46 -2.49
C ILE A 13 -0.68 11.79 -1.52
N GLU A 14 0.07 10.78 -1.07
CA GLU A 14 1.28 11.00 -0.29
C GLU A 14 2.50 11.14 -1.21
N GLY A 15 3.28 12.20 -1.02
CA GLY A 15 4.51 12.51 -1.77
C GLY A 15 4.28 13.37 -3.01
N HIS A 16 5.34 13.55 -3.81
CA HIS A 16 5.36 14.49 -4.94
C HIS A 16 5.45 13.76 -6.28
N SER A 17 4.54 14.11 -7.16
CA SER A 17 4.47 13.55 -8.52
C SER A 17 3.78 14.51 -9.48
N LYS A 18 3.98 14.26 -10.76
CA LYS A 18 3.24 14.92 -11.85
C LYS A 18 2.75 13.91 -12.86
N ILE A 19 1.77 14.28 -13.64
CA ILE A 19 1.29 13.51 -14.79
C ILE A 19 1.50 14.33 -16.05
N THR A 20 2.05 13.71 -17.09
CA THR A 20 2.16 14.31 -18.42
C THR A 20 1.27 13.55 -19.39
N ILE A 21 0.45 14.27 -20.14
CA ILE A 21 -0.44 13.72 -21.18
C ILE A 21 0.00 14.30 -22.52
N LYS A 22 0.50 13.45 -23.41
CA LYS A 22 0.92 13.82 -24.77
C LYS A 22 -0.24 13.66 -25.73
N LEU A 23 -0.46 14.67 -26.55
CA LEU A 23 -1.51 14.69 -27.57
C LEU A 23 -0.89 14.56 -28.96
N ASP A 24 -1.59 13.88 -29.86
CA ASP A 24 -1.28 13.88 -31.28
C ASP A 24 -1.69 15.19 -31.96
N ASP A 25 -1.44 15.31 -33.26
CA ASP A 25 -1.77 16.51 -34.03
C ASP A 25 -3.28 16.75 -34.13
N MET A 26 -4.09 15.70 -33.94
CA MET A 26 -5.57 15.78 -33.96
C MET A 26 -6.14 16.08 -32.55
N GLY A 27 -5.29 16.13 -31.53
CA GLY A 27 -5.70 16.39 -30.15
C GLY A 27 -6.16 15.16 -29.39
N ALA A 28 -5.96 13.95 -29.90
CA ALA A 28 -6.21 12.72 -29.18
C ALA A 28 -5.01 12.38 -28.26
N VAL A 29 -5.28 11.68 -27.15
CA VAL A 29 -4.24 11.26 -26.20
C VAL A 29 -3.41 10.14 -26.81
N GLN A 30 -2.16 10.44 -27.15
CA GLN A 30 -1.17 9.49 -27.65
C GLN A 30 -0.55 8.69 -26.51
N ASP A 31 -0.16 9.38 -25.43
CA ASP A 31 0.45 8.77 -24.26
C ASP A 31 0.17 9.58 -22.99
N ALA A 32 0.21 8.91 -21.85
CA ALA A 32 0.14 9.58 -20.54
C ALA A 32 0.99 8.82 -19.53
N ARG A 33 1.75 9.57 -18.70
CA ARG A 33 2.70 9.01 -17.75
C ARG A 33 2.62 9.68 -16.40
N PHE A 34 2.76 8.86 -15.37
CA PHE A 34 2.88 9.27 -13.97
C PHE A 34 4.35 9.29 -13.60
N HIS A 35 4.84 10.45 -13.16
CA HIS A 35 6.23 10.67 -12.80
C HIS A 35 6.34 10.99 -11.32
N VAL A 36 7.13 10.21 -10.59
CA VAL A 36 7.48 10.50 -9.21
C VAL A 36 8.71 11.40 -9.20
N THR A 37 8.56 12.59 -8.63
CA THR A 37 9.56 13.67 -8.69
C THR A 37 10.36 13.83 -7.40
N GLN A 38 10.05 13.05 -6.37
CA GLN A 38 10.74 13.05 -5.08
C GLN A 38 11.75 11.91 -5.00
N PHE A 39 12.93 12.18 -4.44
CA PHE A 39 13.98 11.20 -4.16
C PHE A 39 14.37 11.18 -2.69
N ARG A 40 14.62 10.00 -2.11
CA ARG A 40 15.01 9.85 -0.72
C ARG A 40 16.23 8.96 -0.45
N GLY A 41 16.52 7.93 -1.28
CA GLY A 41 17.73 7.11 -1.22
C GLY A 41 17.96 6.33 0.07
N PHE A 42 16.91 5.82 0.72
CA PHE A 42 17.00 5.14 2.01
C PHE A 42 17.85 3.87 1.97
N GLU A 43 17.87 3.15 0.85
CA GLU A 43 18.73 1.95 0.70
C GLU A 43 20.20 2.32 0.96
N LYS A 44 20.69 3.38 0.30
CA LYS A 44 22.07 3.85 0.49
C LYS A 44 22.34 4.41 1.88
N PHE A 45 21.34 5.07 2.47
CA PHE A 45 21.44 5.62 3.82
C PHE A 45 21.58 4.54 4.90
N CYS A 46 21.08 3.33 4.67
CA CYS A 46 21.14 2.21 5.60
C CYS A 46 22.49 1.49 5.59
N GLU A 47 23.31 1.61 4.53
CA GLU A 47 24.63 0.96 4.48
C GLU A 47 25.55 1.44 5.59
N GLY A 48 26.32 0.52 6.18
CA GLY A 48 27.21 0.76 7.31
C GLY A 48 26.50 0.84 8.68
N ARG A 49 25.17 0.72 8.74
CA ARG A 49 24.41 0.71 10.00
C ARG A 49 24.34 -0.72 10.59
N PRO A 50 24.26 -0.86 11.92
CA PRO A 50 23.99 -2.15 12.53
C PRO A 50 22.62 -2.70 12.06
N PHE A 51 22.56 -3.98 11.68
CA PHE A 51 21.31 -4.59 11.25
C PHE A 51 20.21 -4.53 12.33
N SER A 52 20.57 -4.55 13.59
CA SER A 52 19.64 -4.47 14.71
C SER A 52 18.90 -3.13 14.83
N GLU A 53 19.42 -2.06 14.22
CA GLU A 53 18.78 -0.75 14.18
C GLU A 53 17.80 -0.60 13.00
N MET A 54 17.87 -1.50 12.02
CA MET A 54 17.12 -1.39 10.77
C MET A 54 15.62 -1.25 10.95
N PRO A 55 14.93 -1.99 11.87
CA PRO A 55 13.50 -1.80 12.07
C PRO A 55 13.13 -0.36 12.45
N SER A 56 13.85 0.21 13.42
CA SER A 56 13.63 1.60 13.87
C SER A 56 14.01 2.64 12.81
N LEU A 57 15.06 2.38 12.04
CA LEU A 57 15.56 3.26 11.00
C LEU A 57 14.61 3.29 9.79
N THR A 58 14.26 2.11 9.26
CA THR A 58 13.38 2.00 8.08
C THR A 58 11.94 2.41 8.38
N GLY A 59 11.46 2.25 9.62
CA GLY A 59 10.18 2.81 10.05
C GLY A 59 10.08 4.32 9.81
N ARG A 60 11.20 5.05 9.78
CA ARG A 60 11.24 6.50 9.52
C ARG A 60 11.14 6.87 8.03
N THR A 61 11.12 5.90 7.16
CA THR A 61 10.87 6.12 5.73
C THR A 61 9.50 6.77 5.50
N CYS A 62 8.51 6.47 6.34
CA CYS A 62 7.15 6.96 6.20
C CYS A 62 6.54 7.40 7.54
N GLY A 63 5.71 8.45 7.49
CA GLY A 63 4.90 8.88 8.63
C GLY A 63 3.49 8.26 8.65
N ILE A 64 3.04 7.62 7.56
CA ILE A 64 1.72 7.01 7.44
C ILE A 64 1.78 5.51 7.74
N CYS A 65 2.77 4.78 7.19
CA CYS A 65 2.91 3.32 7.32
C CYS A 65 4.22 2.87 8.01
N PRO A 66 4.67 3.51 9.09
CA PRO A 66 5.93 3.18 9.74
C PRO A 66 5.94 1.74 10.28
N VAL A 67 4.80 1.25 10.74
CA VAL A 67 4.64 -0.11 11.30
C VAL A 67 4.93 -1.18 10.25
N SER A 68 4.48 -0.98 9.00
CA SER A 68 4.74 -1.96 7.93
C SER A 68 6.24 -2.11 7.65
N HIS A 69 7.00 -1.00 7.64
CA HIS A 69 8.46 -1.04 7.53
C HIS A 69 9.11 -1.69 8.73
N LEU A 70 8.61 -1.42 9.95
CA LEU A 70 9.06 -2.11 11.16
C LEU A 70 8.90 -3.63 11.04
N MET A 71 7.74 -4.10 10.56
CA MET A 71 7.44 -5.53 10.42
C MET A 71 8.35 -6.21 9.42
N ALA A 72 8.41 -5.71 8.18
CA ALA A 72 9.25 -6.29 7.15
C ALA A 72 10.74 -6.29 7.57
N SER A 73 11.21 -5.18 8.14
CA SER A 73 12.59 -5.06 8.60
C SER A 73 12.90 -5.99 9.76
N ALA A 74 12.01 -6.10 10.75
CA ALA A 74 12.20 -7.01 11.88
C ALA A 74 12.24 -8.48 11.42
N LYS A 75 11.38 -8.89 10.48
CA LYS A 75 11.42 -10.23 9.89
C LYS A 75 12.73 -10.50 9.17
N ALA A 76 13.28 -9.53 8.41
CA ALA A 76 14.60 -9.67 7.80
C ALA A 76 15.71 -9.83 8.86
N CYS A 77 15.63 -9.09 9.96
CA CYS A 77 16.57 -9.24 11.08
C CYS A 77 16.40 -10.58 11.81
N ASP A 78 15.16 -11.07 11.99
CA ASP A 78 14.88 -12.37 12.60
C ASP A 78 15.50 -13.50 11.77
N GLU A 79 15.48 -13.38 10.44
CA GLU A 79 16.12 -14.33 9.53
C GLU A 79 17.65 -14.27 9.62
N ILE A 80 18.27 -13.09 9.77
CA ILE A 80 19.70 -12.92 10.02
C ILE A 80 20.10 -13.58 11.36
N LEU A 81 19.26 -13.43 12.38
CA LEU A 81 19.46 -14.11 13.68
C LEU A 81 19.23 -15.62 13.57
N ALA A 82 18.52 -16.10 12.56
CA ALA A 82 18.04 -17.47 12.38
C ALA A 82 17.25 -17.97 13.62
N VAL A 83 16.30 -17.16 14.08
CA VAL A 83 15.47 -17.46 15.26
C VAL A 83 14.00 -17.57 14.89
N GLU A 84 13.30 -18.47 15.54
CA GLU A 84 11.84 -18.45 15.64
C GLU A 84 11.44 -17.54 16.80
N ILE A 85 10.66 -16.53 16.52
CA ILE A 85 10.17 -15.63 17.55
C ILE A 85 9.01 -16.30 18.31
N PRO A 86 8.80 -15.95 19.61
CA PRO A 86 7.69 -16.50 20.38
C PRO A 86 6.34 -16.27 19.70
N GLU A 87 5.43 -17.23 19.79
CA GLU A 87 4.11 -17.18 19.14
C GLU A 87 3.30 -15.95 19.57
N THR A 88 3.36 -15.61 20.88
CA THR A 88 2.76 -14.37 21.39
C THR A 88 3.33 -13.14 20.70
N ALA A 89 4.62 -13.09 20.40
CA ALA A 89 5.20 -11.97 19.66
C ALA A 89 4.69 -11.89 18.22
N VAL A 90 4.46 -13.04 17.55
CA VAL A 90 3.82 -13.09 16.23
C VAL A 90 2.43 -12.48 16.27
N LYS A 91 1.61 -12.89 17.26
CA LYS A 91 0.23 -12.38 17.45
C LYS A 91 0.23 -10.87 17.73
N LEU A 92 1.11 -10.41 18.60
CA LEU A 92 1.22 -8.99 18.95
C LEU A 92 1.70 -8.13 17.78
N ARG A 93 2.68 -8.61 17.01
CA ARG A 93 3.09 -7.95 15.76
C ARG A 93 1.94 -7.91 14.74
N SER A 94 1.17 -8.99 14.62
CA SER A 94 -0.01 -9.05 13.74
C SER A 94 -1.06 -8.03 14.14
N ILE A 95 -1.38 -7.90 15.44
CA ILE A 95 -2.32 -6.89 15.94
C ILE A 95 -1.84 -5.47 15.58
N MET A 96 -0.56 -5.17 15.79
CA MET A 96 -0.02 -3.85 15.44
C MET A 96 -0.07 -3.59 13.92
N ASN A 97 0.20 -4.61 13.08
CA ASN A 97 0.11 -4.47 11.63
C ASN A 97 -1.34 -4.26 11.17
N LEU A 98 -2.30 -4.99 11.73
CA LEU A 98 -3.73 -4.81 11.44
C LEU A 98 -4.23 -3.42 11.87
N ALA A 99 -3.78 -2.92 13.03
CA ALA A 99 -4.07 -1.55 13.45
C ALA A 99 -3.51 -0.51 12.46
N GLN A 100 -2.31 -0.77 11.89
CA GLN A 100 -1.74 0.03 10.81
C GLN A 100 -2.57 -0.04 9.54
N ILE A 101 -3.08 -1.21 9.15
CA ILE A 101 -3.99 -1.39 8.00
C ILE A 101 -5.24 -0.54 8.20
N ILE A 102 -5.92 -0.67 9.35
CA ILE A 102 -7.15 0.08 9.66
C ILE A 102 -6.93 1.58 9.56
N GLN A 103 -5.91 2.13 10.26
CA GLN A 103 -5.70 3.58 10.28
C GLN A 103 -5.29 4.15 8.92
N SER A 104 -4.55 3.37 8.12
CA SER A 104 -4.09 3.81 6.80
C SER A 104 -5.20 3.73 5.76
N HIS A 105 -6.01 2.67 5.77
CA HIS A 105 -7.18 2.55 4.90
C HIS A 105 -8.23 3.61 5.24
N ALA A 106 -8.43 3.93 6.52
CA ALA A 106 -9.29 5.03 6.93
C ALA A 106 -8.81 6.38 6.38
N LEU A 107 -7.49 6.65 6.42
CA LEU A 107 -6.92 7.86 5.79
C LEU A 107 -7.19 7.88 4.28
N SER A 108 -6.89 6.79 3.58
CA SER A 108 -7.05 6.69 2.13
C SER A 108 -8.51 6.87 1.71
N PHE A 109 -9.43 6.14 2.34
CA PHE A 109 -10.83 6.18 1.97
C PHE A 109 -11.51 7.49 2.37
N PHE A 110 -11.45 7.87 3.65
CA PHE A 110 -12.23 9.00 4.16
C PHE A 110 -11.63 10.38 3.90
N HIS A 111 -10.29 10.50 3.71
CA HIS A 111 -9.66 11.81 3.51
C HIS A 111 -9.21 12.03 2.07
N LEU A 112 -8.62 11.00 1.42
CA LEU A 112 -8.04 11.18 0.10
C LEU A 112 -9.06 10.94 -1.01
N SER A 113 -9.91 9.92 -0.90
CA SER A 113 -10.82 9.48 -1.95
C SER A 113 -12.28 9.91 -1.76
N SER A 114 -12.76 10.05 -0.51
CA SER A 114 -14.17 10.37 -0.24
C SER A 114 -14.67 11.68 -0.88
N PRO A 115 -13.87 12.74 -1.07
CA PRO A 115 -14.37 13.91 -1.79
C PRO A 115 -14.86 13.58 -3.20
N ASP A 116 -14.16 12.71 -3.93
CA ASP A 116 -14.61 12.29 -5.28
C ASP A 116 -15.86 11.42 -5.23
N LEU A 117 -15.97 10.55 -4.20
CA LEU A 117 -17.10 9.64 -4.03
C LEU A 117 -18.38 10.36 -3.54
N LEU A 118 -18.24 11.47 -2.82
CA LEU A 118 -19.35 12.22 -2.22
C LEU A 118 -19.86 13.35 -3.09
N PHE A 119 -18.95 14.04 -3.80
CA PHE A 119 -19.30 15.18 -4.64
C PHE A 119 -19.36 14.83 -6.13
N GLY A 120 -18.93 13.61 -6.49
CA GLY A 120 -18.77 13.19 -7.88
C GLY A 120 -17.46 13.66 -8.50
N MET A 121 -17.04 13.00 -9.57
CA MET A 121 -15.79 13.32 -10.28
C MET A 121 -15.80 14.70 -10.93
N ASP A 122 -16.98 15.19 -11.33
CA ASP A 122 -17.22 16.50 -11.94
C ASP A 122 -17.70 17.56 -10.92
N GLY A 123 -17.70 17.23 -9.61
CA GLY A 123 -18.10 18.16 -8.57
C GLY A 123 -17.23 19.40 -8.51
N ASP A 124 -17.78 20.51 -8.03
CA ASP A 124 -17.06 21.80 -7.90
C ASP A 124 -15.77 21.62 -7.07
N PRO A 125 -14.59 21.92 -7.64
CA PRO A 125 -13.31 21.83 -6.94
C PRO A 125 -13.26 22.65 -5.63
N ALA A 126 -14.02 23.75 -5.57
CA ALA A 126 -14.08 24.59 -4.37
C ALA A 126 -14.76 23.90 -3.17
N SER A 127 -15.53 22.83 -3.41
CA SER A 127 -16.18 22.02 -2.36
C SER A 127 -15.66 20.59 -2.29
N ARG A 128 -15.02 20.07 -3.35
CA ARG A 128 -14.53 18.69 -3.46
C ARG A 128 -13.19 18.49 -2.71
N HIS A 129 -13.21 18.76 -1.43
CA HIS A 129 -12.09 18.60 -0.51
C HIS A 129 -12.58 18.24 0.90
N ILE A 130 -11.66 17.89 1.80
CA ILE A 130 -12.01 17.37 3.14
C ILE A 130 -12.87 18.34 3.97
N LEU A 131 -12.65 19.66 3.87
CA LEU A 131 -13.49 20.62 4.59
C LEU A 131 -14.92 20.63 4.07
N GLY A 132 -15.12 20.49 2.75
CA GLY A 132 -16.46 20.31 2.17
C GLY A 132 -17.12 19.01 2.62
N VAL A 133 -16.35 17.94 2.83
CA VAL A 133 -16.87 16.68 3.42
C VAL A 133 -17.31 16.89 4.86
N VAL A 134 -16.49 17.59 5.67
CA VAL A 134 -16.87 17.93 7.06
C VAL A 134 -18.16 18.74 7.11
N GLU A 135 -18.33 19.70 6.21
CA GLU A 135 -19.50 20.57 6.16
C GLU A 135 -20.78 19.81 5.73
N LYS A 136 -20.72 19.02 4.66
CA LYS A 136 -21.91 18.38 4.07
C LYS A 136 -22.18 16.96 4.57
N TYR A 137 -21.16 16.25 5.03
CA TYR A 137 -21.21 14.85 5.45
C TYR A 137 -20.51 14.65 6.81
N PRO A 138 -20.89 15.39 7.87
CA PRO A 138 -20.17 15.42 9.15
C PRO A 138 -20.05 14.04 9.80
N THR A 139 -21.06 13.19 9.70
CA THR A 139 -21.02 11.83 10.26
C THR A 139 -19.92 11.00 9.63
N LEU A 140 -19.82 11.00 8.29
CA LEU A 140 -18.80 10.25 7.57
C LEU A 140 -17.38 10.78 7.88
N ALA A 141 -17.25 12.12 8.01
CA ALA A 141 -15.99 12.74 8.38
C ALA A 141 -15.54 12.31 9.80
N VAL A 142 -16.46 12.29 10.76
CA VAL A 142 -16.20 11.83 12.13
C VAL A 142 -15.83 10.35 12.15
N ASP A 143 -16.54 9.52 11.39
CA ASP A 143 -16.26 8.09 11.26
C ASP A 143 -14.82 7.83 10.77
N GLY A 144 -14.37 8.54 9.73
CA GLY A 144 -13.03 8.43 9.22
C GLY A 144 -11.96 8.84 10.24
N VAL A 145 -12.19 9.94 10.96
CA VAL A 145 -11.30 10.39 12.04
C VAL A 145 -11.25 9.35 13.17
N MET A 146 -12.41 8.78 13.54
CA MET A 146 -12.51 7.82 14.64
C MET A 146 -11.81 6.50 14.31
N LEU A 147 -12.02 5.91 13.12
CA LEU A 147 -11.32 4.69 12.71
C LEU A 147 -9.80 4.89 12.68
N ARG A 148 -9.34 6.02 12.13
CA ARG A 148 -7.93 6.35 12.13
C ARG A 148 -7.39 6.50 13.54
N LYS A 149 -8.12 7.19 14.43
CA LYS A 149 -7.77 7.38 15.83
C LYS A 149 -7.67 6.04 16.57
N ILE A 150 -8.64 5.15 16.42
CA ILE A 150 -8.63 3.83 17.07
C ILE A 150 -7.39 3.02 16.65
N GLY A 151 -7.10 2.93 15.35
CA GLY A 151 -5.89 2.23 14.88
C GLY A 151 -4.60 2.84 15.44
N GLN A 152 -4.49 4.17 15.49
CA GLN A 152 -3.33 4.85 16.07
C GLN A 152 -3.22 4.66 17.58
N GLU A 153 -4.32 4.61 18.31
CA GLU A 153 -4.34 4.35 19.75
C GLU A 153 -3.93 2.91 20.08
N ILE A 154 -4.33 1.93 19.26
CA ILE A 154 -3.84 0.54 19.40
C ILE A 154 -2.32 0.50 19.22
N ILE A 155 -1.79 1.17 18.19
CA ILE A 155 -0.35 1.27 17.97
C ILE A 155 0.36 1.94 19.16
N GLU A 156 -0.23 2.98 19.74
CA GLU A 156 0.31 3.70 20.89
C GLU A 156 0.32 2.85 22.16
N LEU A 157 -0.78 2.12 22.45
CA LEU A 157 -0.88 1.20 23.60
C LEU A 157 0.16 0.08 23.53
N LEU A 158 0.39 -0.50 22.34
CA LEU A 158 1.41 -1.53 22.15
C LEU A 158 2.82 -0.97 22.15
N GLY A 159 3.05 0.12 21.41
CA GLY A 159 4.39 0.59 21.05
C GLY A 159 4.83 1.91 21.71
N GLY A 160 4.02 2.50 22.58
CA GLY A 160 4.32 3.73 23.32
C GLY A 160 4.25 5.01 22.49
N LYS A 161 4.02 4.93 21.16
CA LYS A 161 3.90 6.06 20.24
C LYS A 161 2.95 5.75 19.10
N ARG A 162 2.15 6.73 18.69
CA ARG A 162 1.25 6.62 17.51
C ARG A 162 1.99 6.52 16.20
N ILE A 163 3.14 7.20 16.10
CA ILE A 163 3.97 7.27 14.90
C ILE A 163 5.39 6.87 15.30
N HIS A 164 6.04 6.04 14.48
CA HIS A 164 7.38 5.50 14.72
C HIS A 164 7.56 4.82 16.08
N PRO A 165 6.71 3.85 16.45
CA PRO A 165 6.95 3.05 17.65
C PRO A 165 8.27 2.29 17.51
N ALA A 166 8.98 2.07 18.63
CA ALA A 166 10.24 1.32 18.65
C ALA A 166 10.09 -0.04 19.38
N TRP A 167 8.90 -0.57 19.38
CA TRP A 167 8.52 -1.74 20.16
C TRP A 167 8.79 -3.07 19.44
N VAL A 168 8.65 -3.10 18.12
CA VAL A 168 9.03 -4.25 17.31
C VAL A 168 10.55 -4.24 17.14
N VAL A 169 11.18 -5.31 17.58
CA VAL A 169 12.63 -5.47 17.62
C VAL A 169 13.05 -6.83 17.06
N PRO A 170 14.30 -7.01 16.63
CA PRO A 170 14.78 -8.33 16.23
C PRO A 170 14.56 -9.35 17.34
N GLY A 171 14.01 -10.50 16.97
CA GLY A 171 13.65 -11.58 17.89
C GLY A 171 12.25 -11.49 18.48
N GLY A 172 11.45 -10.46 18.21
CA GLY A 172 10.09 -10.33 18.72
C GLY A 172 9.65 -8.89 18.99
N VAL A 173 9.13 -8.64 20.21
CA VAL A 173 8.74 -7.32 20.70
C VAL A 173 9.44 -7.01 22.04
N SER A 174 9.57 -5.72 22.37
CA SER A 174 10.36 -5.30 23.55
C SER A 174 9.65 -5.51 24.89
N SER A 175 8.31 -5.58 24.89
CA SER A 175 7.50 -5.79 26.09
C SER A 175 6.21 -6.52 25.77
N PRO A 176 5.66 -7.34 26.68
CA PRO A 176 4.38 -7.99 26.52
C PRO A 176 3.21 -7.00 26.61
N LEU A 177 2.04 -7.42 26.11
CA LEU A 177 0.78 -6.73 26.30
C LEU A 177 0.37 -6.80 27.77
N THR A 178 -0.14 -5.69 28.35
CA THR A 178 -0.71 -5.67 29.67
C THR A 178 -2.21 -6.06 29.64
N PRO A 179 -2.76 -6.65 30.72
CA PRO A 179 -4.20 -6.90 30.82
C PRO A 179 -5.03 -5.63 30.63
N GLU A 180 -4.55 -4.51 31.18
CA GLU A 180 -5.21 -3.22 31.13
C GLU A 180 -5.29 -2.69 29.68
N ASP A 181 -4.18 -2.72 28.93
CA ASP A 181 -4.15 -2.29 27.55
C ASP A 181 -4.99 -3.20 26.65
N ARG A 182 -5.01 -4.52 26.92
CA ARG A 182 -5.89 -5.46 26.25
C ARG A 182 -7.36 -5.07 26.37
N GLU A 183 -7.83 -4.79 27.60
CA GLU A 183 -9.22 -4.38 27.83
C GLU A 183 -9.54 -3.02 27.19
N ILE A 184 -8.61 -2.07 27.23
CA ILE A 184 -8.78 -0.78 26.56
C ILE A 184 -8.97 -0.98 25.03
N ILE A 185 -8.19 -1.86 24.41
CA ILE A 185 -8.31 -2.14 22.97
C ILE A 185 -9.65 -2.81 22.69
N LEU A 186 -9.99 -3.89 23.42
CA LEU A 186 -11.25 -4.62 23.23
C LEU A 186 -12.49 -3.71 23.33
N ASN A 187 -12.49 -2.75 24.24
CA ASN A 187 -13.60 -1.80 24.42
C ASN A 187 -13.77 -0.80 23.24
N LYS A 188 -12.77 -0.66 22.36
CA LYS A 188 -12.83 0.22 21.19
C LYS A 188 -13.33 -0.50 19.92
N LEU A 189 -13.18 -1.83 19.85
CA LEU A 189 -13.47 -2.60 18.65
C LEU A 189 -14.96 -2.57 18.24
N PRO A 190 -15.96 -2.58 19.14
CA PRO A 190 -17.36 -2.51 18.74
C PRO A 190 -17.71 -1.24 17.96
N GLU A 191 -17.16 -0.09 18.35
CA GLU A 191 -17.35 1.17 17.62
C GLU A 191 -16.66 1.11 16.24
N ALA A 192 -15.41 0.63 16.17
CA ALA A 192 -14.70 0.46 14.91
C ALA A 192 -15.46 -0.45 13.95
N LYS A 193 -16.00 -1.57 14.44
CA LYS A 193 -16.82 -2.50 13.67
C LYS A 193 -18.08 -1.86 13.12
N ALA A 194 -18.81 -1.15 13.95
CA ALA A 194 -20.03 -0.42 13.55
C ALA A 194 -19.74 0.63 12.46
N ILE A 195 -18.60 1.34 12.56
CA ILE A 195 -18.19 2.30 11.53
C ILE A 195 -17.89 1.56 10.20
N CYS A 196 -17.14 0.45 10.23
CA CYS A 196 -16.83 -0.34 9.02
C CYS A 196 -18.13 -0.81 8.35
N GLU A 197 -19.09 -1.38 9.10
CA GLU A 197 -20.33 -1.91 8.56
C GLU A 197 -21.19 -0.83 7.90
N ARG A 198 -21.41 0.31 8.58
CA ARG A 198 -22.20 1.40 7.97
C ARG A 198 -21.51 2.05 6.78
N THR A 199 -20.17 2.10 6.77
CA THR A 199 -19.42 2.62 5.62
C THR A 199 -19.49 1.68 4.42
N LEU A 200 -19.38 0.36 4.64
CA LEU A 200 -19.61 -0.65 3.62
C LEU A 200 -21.01 -0.55 3.03
N SER A 201 -22.04 -0.45 3.88
CA SER A 201 -23.43 -0.28 3.44
C SER A 201 -23.61 0.98 2.61
N TRP A 202 -23.04 2.10 3.05
CA TRP A 202 -23.07 3.35 2.29
C TRP A 202 -22.38 3.20 0.93
N PHE A 203 -21.16 2.65 0.89
CA PHE A 203 -20.38 2.49 -0.35
C PHE A 203 -21.12 1.62 -1.37
N LYS A 204 -21.71 0.50 -0.93
CA LYS A 204 -22.54 -0.36 -1.80
C LYS A 204 -23.76 0.37 -2.35
N GLY A 205 -24.31 1.32 -1.60
CA GLY A 205 -25.45 2.14 -2.05
C GLY A 205 -25.08 3.21 -3.11
N VAL A 206 -23.82 3.60 -3.20
CA VAL A 206 -23.38 4.67 -4.12
C VAL A 206 -22.55 4.20 -5.31
N ILE A 207 -21.98 3.00 -5.29
CA ILE A 207 -21.05 2.51 -6.31
C ILE A 207 -21.66 2.50 -7.72
N ASP A 208 -22.95 2.29 -7.83
CA ASP A 208 -23.68 2.31 -9.12
C ASP A 208 -23.63 3.64 -9.84
N GLN A 209 -23.34 4.73 -9.14
CA GLN A 209 -23.16 6.06 -9.72
C GLN A 209 -21.82 6.19 -10.46
N PHE A 210 -20.88 5.27 -10.22
CA PHE A 210 -19.51 5.26 -10.76
C PHE A 210 -19.27 4.13 -11.77
N LYS A 211 -20.33 3.68 -12.48
CA LYS A 211 -20.21 2.57 -13.43
C LYS A 211 -19.19 2.82 -14.54
N ASP A 212 -19.06 4.05 -15.00
CA ASP A 212 -18.08 4.41 -16.02
C ASP A 212 -16.65 4.35 -15.46
N GLU A 213 -16.43 4.90 -14.27
CA GLU A 213 -15.16 4.83 -13.58
C GLU A 213 -14.79 3.37 -13.21
N VAL A 214 -15.74 2.56 -12.75
CA VAL A 214 -15.51 1.12 -12.50
C VAL A 214 -15.04 0.41 -13.78
N ASN A 215 -15.58 0.76 -14.94
CA ASN A 215 -15.21 0.15 -16.21
C ASN A 215 -13.87 0.65 -16.77
N THR A 216 -13.41 1.84 -16.38
CA THR A 216 -12.29 2.52 -17.02
C THR A 216 -11.07 2.73 -16.11
N PHE A 217 -11.24 2.71 -14.79
CA PHE A 217 -10.14 2.94 -13.85
C PHE A 217 -9.26 1.70 -13.70
N GLY A 218 -8.21 1.63 -14.49
CA GLY A 218 -7.24 0.54 -14.42
C GLY A 218 -7.89 -0.84 -14.64
N ASN A 219 -8.97 -0.89 -15.42
CA ASN A 219 -9.65 -2.13 -15.77
C ASN A 219 -8.98 -2.76 -17.00
N PHE A 220 -7.94 -3.53 -16.76
CA PHE A 220 -7.18 -4.23 -17.80
C PHE A 220 -6.55 -5.52 -17.22
N PRO A 221 -6.26 -6.53 -18.07
CA PRO A 221 -5.58 -7.73 -17.65
C PRO A 221 -4.18 -7.44 -17.10
N SER A 222 -3.88 -7.99 -15.93
CA SER A 222 -2.54 -8.01 -15.31
C SER A 222 -2.45 -9.22 -14.37
N LEU A 223 -1.25 -9.53 -13.90
CA LEU A 223 -1.12 -10.42 -12.76
C LEU A 223 -1.55 -9.71 -11.46
N PHE A 224 -1.84 -10.51 -10.44
CA PHE A 224 -2.01 -10.10 -9.04
C PHE A 224 -1.01 -10.85 -8.18
N MET A 225 -0.46 -10.21 -7.15
CA MET A 225 0.48 -10.82 -6.21
C MET A 225 0.16 -10.39 -4.78
N SER A 226 0.20 -11.35 -3.85
CA SER A 226 0.21 -11.09 -2.40
C SER A 226 0.77 -12.26 -1.62
N LEU A 227 0.95 -12.06 -0.32
CA LEU A 227 1.07 -13.17 0.63
C LEU A 227 -0.29 -13.83 0.82
N VAL A 228 -0.28 -15.15 0.93
CA VAL A 228 -1.45 -15.97 1.31
C VAL A 228 -1.03 -17.00 2.34
N SER A 229 -1.97 -17.36 3.20
CA SER A 229 -1.81 -18.41 4.21
C SER A 229 -2.79 -19.55 3.94
N PRO A 230 -2.46 -20.82 4.23
CA PRO A 230 -3.45 -21.89 4.11
C PRO A 230 -4.53 -21.77 5.21
N SER A 231 -5.75 -22.18 4.89
CA SER A 231 -6.79 -22.42 5.89
C SER A 231 -6.38 -23.54 6.87
N LYS A 232 -7.09 -23.68 7.98
CA LYS A 232 -6.78 -24.71 9.01
C LYS A 232 -6.73 -26.14 8.44
N ASP A 233 -7.51 -26.44 7.42
CA ASP A 233 -7.53 -27.73 6.74
C ASP A 233 -6.57 -27.80 5.53
N GLY A 234 -5.86 -26.72 5.23
CA GLY A 234 -4.88 -26.62 4.15
C GLY A 234 -5.45 -26.56 2.74
N LYS A 235 -6.80 -26.47 2.57
CA LYS A 235 -7.46 -26.56 1.27
C LYS A 235 -7.71 -25.21 0.60
N LEU A 236 -7.91 -24.16 1.39
CA LEU A 236 -8.27 -22.83 0.93
C LEU A 236 -7.15 -21.84 1.23
N ALA A 237 -7.07 -20.80 0.41
CA ALA A 237 -6.20 -19.66 0.67
C ALA A 237 -6.92 -18.64 1.56
N LYS A 238 -6.20 -18.20 2.59
CA LYS A 238 -6.69 -17.25 3.59
C LYS A 238 -5.95 -15.94 3.49
N LEU A 239 -6.67 -14.84 3.80
CA LEU A 239 -6.08 -13.51 3.92
C LEU A 239 -5.00 -13.48 5.01
N GLU A 240 -3.83 -12.95 4.66
CA GLU A 240 -2.71 -12.83 5.57
C GLU A 240 -1.97 -11.51 5.37
N HIS A 241 -1.67 -10.81 6.47
CA HIS A 241 -0.96 -9.53 6.42
C HIS A 241 0.44 -9.57 7.05
N TYR A 242 0.73 -10.60 7.85
CA TYR A 242 1.99 -10.67 8.57
C TYR A 242 2.91 -11.77 8.03
N ASP A 243 2.38 -12.95 7.82
CA ASP A 243 3.15 -14.12 7.40
C ASP A 243 2.41 -14.91 6.32
N GLY A 244 3.15 -15.67 5.49
CA GLY A 244 2.55 -16.44 4.41
C GLY A 244 3.55 -16.72 3.29
N THR A 245 3.03 -17.24 2.20
CA THR A 245 3.79 -17.52 0.97
C THR A 245 3.32 -16.62 -0.16
N LEU A 246 4.24 -16.31 -1.09
CA LEU A 246 3.90 -15.53 -2.28
C LEU A 246 3.06 -16.36 -3.23
N ARG A 247 1.98 -15.75 -3.71
CA ARG A 247 1.10 -16.27 -4.76
C ARG A 247 0.96 -15.25 -5.87
N PHE A 248 0.99 -15.73 -7.13
CA PHE A 248 0.64 -14.93 -8.31
C PHE A 248 -0.51 -15.60 -9.05
N MET A 249 -1.43 -14.78 -9.54
CA MET A 249 -2.59 -15.18 -10.33
C MET A 249 -2.71 -14.28 -11.55
N ASP A 250 -3.13 -14.83 -12.67
CA ASP A 250 -3.39 -14.06 -13.89
C ASP A 250 -4.82 -13.45 -13.91
N ALA A 251 -5.11 -12.72 -14.97
CA ALA A 251 -6.40 -12.05 -15.15
C ALA A 251 -7.59 -13.02 -15.37
N ASP A 252 -7.32 -14.27 -15.70
CA ASP A 252 -8.34 -15.30 -15.89
C ASP A 252 -8.60 -16.11 -14.62
N GLY A 253 -7.91 -15.79 -13.53
CA GLY A 253 -8.03 -16.47 -12.22
C GLY A 253 -7.14 -17.70 -12.09
N LYS A 254 -6.23 -17.93 -13.03
CA LYS A 254 -5.30 -19.06 -12.96
C LYS A 254 -4.12 -18.71 -12.04
N ILE A 255 -3.87 -19.55 -11.06
CA ILE A 255 -2.67 -19.44 -10.23
C ILE A 255 -1.44 -19.82 -11.08
N VAL A 256 -0.53 -18.87 -11.25
CA VAL A 256 0.71 -19.05 -12.04
C VAL A 256 1.92 -19.36 -11.16
N VAL A 257 1.90 -18.92 -9.91
CA VAL A 257 2.90 -19.21 -8.89
C VAL A 257 2.20 -19.36 -7.55
N ASP A 258 2.57 -20.38 -6.76
CA ASP A 258 1.99 -20.64 -5.44
C ASP A 258 3.00 -21.21 -4.45
N GLY A 259 2.79 -20.96 -3.17
CA GLY A 259 3.55 -21.56 -2.07
C GLY A 259 5.03 -21.15 -2.05
N VAL A 260 5.40 -20.02 -2.66
CA VAL A 260 6.80 -19.59 -2.71
C VAL A 260 7.19 -18.92 -1.41
N ASN A 261 8.26 -19.42 -0.78
CA ASN A 261 8.87 -18.73 0.35
C ASN A 261 9.32 -17.33 -0.09
N SER A 262 8.95 -16.33 0.70
CA SER A 262 9.20 -14.91 0.38
C SER A 262 10.69 -14.57 0.21
N ASN A 263 11.62 -15.33 0.80
CA ASN A 263 13.06 -15.14 0.59
C ASN A 263 13.53 -15.46 -0.84
N ARG A 264 12.69 -16.15 -1.64
CA ARG A 264 12.93 -16.45 -3.06
C ARG A 264 12.28 -15.45 -4.03
N TYR A 265 11.83 -14.30 -3.54
CA TYR A 265 11.14 -13.31 -4.37
C TYR A 265 11.92 -12.93 -5.64
N MET A 266 13.25 -12.88 -5.57
CA MET A 266 14.13 -12.54 -6.70
C MET A 266 14.08 -13.56 -7.86
N ASP A 267 13.53 -14.75 -7.65
CA ASP A 267 13.31 -15.72 -8.73
C ASP A 267 12.17 -15.29 -9.67
N TYR A 268 11.25 -14.46 -9.16
CA TYR A 268 10.01 -14.07 -9.84
C TYR A 268 9.91 -12.57 -10.14
N ILE A 269 10.56 -11.73 -9.34
CA ILE A 269 10.47 -10.27 -9.43
C ILE A 269 11.85 -9.70 -9.78
N ASP A 270 11.85 -8.76 -10.71
CA ASP A 270 13.00 -7.90 -11.01
C ASP A 270 12.55 -6.45 -11.08
N GLU A 271 13.47 -5.50 -11.08
CA GLU A 271 13.19 -4.06 -10.99
C GLU A 271 13.84 -3.31 -12.16
N ALA A 272 13.05 -2.57 -12.91
CA ALA A 272 13.53 -1.64 -13.91
C ALA A 272 13.63 -0.22 -13.34
N VAL A 273 14.65 0.53 -13.79
CA VAL A 273 14.82 1.96 -13.51
C VAL A 273 14.48 2.75 -14.76
N GLU A 274 13.60 3.73 -14.65
CA GLU A 274 13.16 4.57 -15.76
C GLU A 274 13.76 5.98 -15.65
N PRO A 275 14.09 6.64 -16.78
CA PRO A 275 14.83 7.91 -16.77
C PRO A 275 14.01 9.12 -16.32
N ASP A 276 12.68 8.99 -16.28
CA ASP A 276 11.74 10.10 -16.04
C ASP A 276 10.97 9.99 -14.72
N THR A 277 11.36 9.04 -13.85
CA THR A 277 10.77 8.86 -12.52
C THR A 277 11.80 8.37 -11.50
N TYR A 278 11.64 8.73 -10.24
CA TYR A 278 12.46 8.21 -9.13
C TYR A 278 11.91 6.92 -8.52
N LEU A 279 10.80 6.41 -9.04
CA LEU A 279 10.19 5.16 -8.61
C LEU A 279 10.68 4.03 -9.52
N LYS A 280 11.24 2.97 -8.93
CA LYS A 280 11.53 1.72 -9.66
C LYS A 280 10.24 1.08 -10.16
N SER A 281 10.34 0.28 -11.21
CA SER A 281 9.24 -0.49 -11.80
C SER A 281 9.50 -1.99 -11.63
N PRO A 282 9.08 -2.60 -10.52
CA PRO A 282 9.10 -4.05 -10.38
C PRO A 282 8.20 -4.72 -11.41
N TYR A 283 8.66 -5.86 -11.94
CA TYR A 283 7.94 -6.64 -12.93
C TYR A 283 8.12 -8.15 -12.72
N PHE A 284 7.17 -8.93 -13.21
CA PHE A 284 7.25 -10.38 -13.17
C PHE A 284 8.24 -10.89 -14.23
N LYS A 285 9.31 -11.52 -13.79
CA LYS A 285 10.48 -11.88 -14.64
C LYS A 285 10.12 -12.73 -15.85
N GLN A 286 9.20 -13.69 -15.69
CA GLN A 286 8.89 -14.62 -16.78
C GLN A 286 8.21 -13.94 -17.98
N LEU A 287 7.54 -12.81 -17.75
CA LEU A 287 6.92 -12.00 -18.80
C LEU A 287 7.83 -10.87 -19.29
N GLY A 288 8.87 -10.54 -18.51
CA GLY A 288 9.83 -9.49 -18.87
C GLY A 288 9.28 -8.07 -18.71
N TYR A 289 10.17 -7.08 -18.84
CA TYR A 289 9.81 -5.66 -18.81
C TYR A 289 9.52 -5.16 -20.23
N PRO A 290 8.46 -4.35 -20.47
CA PRO A 290 7.47 -3.87 -19.50
C PRO A 290 6.22 -4.74 -19.34
N ASP A 291 6.15 -5.91 -19.96
CA ASP A 291 4.93 -6.72 -20.07
C ASP A 291 4.58 -7.46 -18.78
N GLY A 292 5.56 -7.66 -17.89
CA GLY A 292 5.40 -8.33 -16.60
C GLY A 292 4.63 -7.50 -15.56
N ILE A 293 3.56 -6.81 -15.96
CA ILE A 293 2.73 -5.99 -15.07
C ILE A 293 1.98 -6.88 -14.08
N TYR A 294 2.12 -6.57 -12.81
CA TYR A 294 1.28 -7.14 -11.75
C TYR A 294 0.81 -6.05 -10.79
N ARG A 295 -0.19 -6.34 -10.00
CA ARG A 295 -0.75 -5.47 -8.97
C ARG A 295 -0.65 -6.11 -7.60
N VAL A 296 -0.44 -5.28 -6.58
CA VAL A 296 -0.48 -5.66 -5.17
C VAL A 296 -1.50 -4.78 -4.43
N GLY A 297 -1.73 -5.07 -3.16
CA GLY A 297 -2.62 -4.29 -2.30
C GLY A 297 -4.01 -4.91 -2.15
N PRO A 298 -4.98 -4.16 -1.63
CA PRO A 298 -6.28 -4.71 -1.24
C PRO A 298 -6.99 -5.51 -2.33
N LEU A 299 -7.03 -4.96 -3.56
CA LEU A 299 -7.63 -5.64 -4.71
C LEU A 299 -6.95 -6.98 -5.01
N ALA A 300 -5.61 -7.00 -4.99
CA ALA A 300 -4.85 -8.21 -5.27
C ALA A 300 -5.06 -9.25 -4.17
N ARG A 301 -4.99 -8.84 -2.90
CA ARG A 301 -5.19 -9.74 -1.77
C ARG A 301 -6.56 -10.42 -1.82
N LEU A 302 -7.64 -9.65 -2.03
CA LEU A 302 -8.98 -10.24 -2.09
C LEU A 302 -9.22 -11.10 -3.33
N ASN A 303 -8.58 -10.82 -4.46
CA ASN A 303 -8.64 -11.69 -5.63
C ASN A 303 -7.92 -13.03 -5.42
N LEU A 304 -6.88 -13.08 -4.58
CA LEU A 304 -5.98 -14.23 -4.41
C LEU A 304 -6.40 -15.22 -3.34
N ILE A 305 -7.46 -14.92 -2.59
CA ILE A 305 -7.91 -15.71 -1.43
C ILE A 305 -9.31 -16.28 -1.64
N ASP A 306 -9.59 -17.38 -0.93
CA ASP A 306 -10.90 -18.01 -0.88
C ASP A 306 -11.71 -17.53 0.34
N LEU A 307 -11.04 -17.09 1.41
CA LEU A 307 -11.67 -16.58 2.63
C LEU A 307 -10.77 -15.53 3.33
N CYS A 308 -11.39 -14.56 3.97
CA CYS A 308 -10.71 -13.67 4.92
C CYS A 308 -10.39 -14.44 6.22
N GLY A 309 -11.31 -15.25 6.66
CA GLY A 309 -11.22 -16.06 7.86
C GLY A 309 -11.84 -15.41 9.08
N THR A 310 -12.68 -14.39 8.91
CA THR A 310 -13.55 -13.79 9.93
C THR A 310 -14.97 -13.63 9.41
N PRO A 311 -16.02 -13.76 10.26
CA PRO A 311 -17.38 -14.02 9.77
C PRO A 311 -17.97 -12.96 8.85
N LYS A 312 -17.86 -11.68 9.21
CA LYS A 312 -18.45 -10.60 8.40
C LYS A 312 -17.59 -10.24 7.19
N ALA A 313 -16.26 -10.28 7.34
CA ALA A 313 -15.38 -10.05 6.21
C ALA A 313 -15.52 -11.17 5.15
N ASP A 314 -15.77 -12.43 5.53
CA ASP A 314 -16.05 -13.53 4.59
C ASP A 314 -17.38 -13.32 3.83
N GLN A 315 -18.39 -12.77 4.50
CA GLN A 315 -19.63 -12.37 3.84
C GLN A 315 -19.39 -11.30 2.77
N GLU A 316 -18.66 -10.23 3.13
CA GLU A 316 -18.33 -9.14 2.21
C GLU A 316 -17.41 -9.61 1.06
N LEU A 317 -16.47 -10.55 1.33
CA LEU A 317 -15.63 -11.16 0.31
C LEU A 317 -16.48 -11.94 -0.73
N SER A 318 -17.50 -12.64 -0.28
CA SER A 318 -18.41 -13.35 -1.19
C SER A 318 -19.16 -12.37 -2.11
N GLU A 319 -19.60 -11.24 -1.59
CA GLU A 319 -20.22 -10.19 -2.40
C GLU A 319 -19.21 -9.53 -3.35
N PHE A 320 -17.97 -9.32 -2.90
CA PHE A 320 -16.88 -8.79 -3.73
C PHE A 320 -16.54 -9.74 -4.89
N HIS A 321 -16.48 -11.05 -4.66
CA HIS A 321 -16.22 -12.01 -5.72
C HIS A 321 -17.40 -12.12 -6.70
N ALA A 322 -18.63 -11.89 -6.25
CA ALA A 322 -19.82 -11.91 -7.11
C ALA A 322 -19.89 -10.71 -8.09
N LEU A 323 -19.04 -9.68 -7.94
CA LEU A 323 -18.99 -8.53 -8.86
C LEU A 323 -18.46 -8.91 -10.26
N SER A 324 -17.74 -10.02 -10.39
CA SER A 324 -17.14 -10.48 -11.65
C SER A 324 -17.20 -12.00 -11.74
N SER A 325 -17.24 -12.53 -12.97
CA SER A 325 -17.14 -13.99 -13.22
C SER A 325 -15.71 -14.54 -13.03
N GLY A 326 -14.73 -13.69 -12.81
CA GLY A 326 -13.33 -13.98 -12.54
C GLY A 326 -12.76 -12.94 -11.60
N PRO A 327 -11.44 -12.73 -11.56
CA PRO A 327 -10.84 -11.69 -10.74
C PRO A 327 -11.37 -10.30 -11.05
N ASN A 328 -11.57 -9.48 -10.04
CA ASN A 328 -11.91 -8.08 -10.22
C ASN A 328 -10.69 -7.31 -10.78
N LEU A 329 -10.78 -6.82 -12.02
CA LEU A 329 -9.67 -6.14 -12.70
C LEU A 329 -9.67 -4.63 -12.47
N SER A 330 -10.81 -4.03 -12.13
CA SER A 330 -10.94 -2.59 -11.94
C SER A 330 -10.21 -2.08 -10.72
N SER A 331 -9.31 -1.13 -10.89
CA SER A 331 -8.64 -0.46 -9.77
C SER A 331 -9.61 0.36 -8.89
N PHE A 332 -10.80 0.72 -9.41
CA PHE A 332 -11.85 1.36 -8.60
C PHE A 332 -12.30 0.47 -7.44
N GLN A 333 -12.33 -0.84 -7.62
CA GLN A 333 -12.70 -1.82 -6.59
C GLN A 333 -11.69 -1.89 -5.43
N GLN A 334 -10.53 -1.25 -5.53
CA GLN A 334 -9.63 -1.05 -4.40
C GLN A 334 -10.32 -0.33 -3.22
N HIS A 335 -11.31 0.54 -3.49
CA HIS A 335 -12.05 1.21 -2.42
C HIS A 335 -12.90 0.22 -1.63
N TYR A 336 -13.62 -0.67 -2.30
CA TYR A 336 -14.40 -1.72 -1.63
C TYR A 336 -13.49 -2.69 -0.88
N ALA A 337 -12.41 -3.14 -1.52
CA ALA A 337 -11.44 -4.03 -0.90
C ALA A 337 -10.84 -3.45 0.40
N ARG A 338 -10.52 -2.15 0.45
CA ARG A 338 -10.05 -1.48 1.68
C ARG A 338 -11.08 -1.51 2.79
N LEU A 339 -12.36 -1.31 2.47
CA LEU A 339 -13.43 -1.37 3.48
C LEU A 339 -13.56 -2.77 4.06
N ILE A 340 -13.47 -3.81 3.23
CA ILE A 340 -13.47 -5.21 3.68
C ILE A 340 -12.26 -5.50 4.57
N GLU A 341 -11.07 -5.02 4.20
CA GLU A 341 -9.87 -5.23 5.01
C GLU A 341 -9.89 -4.47 6.35
N MET A 342 -10.55 -3.30 6.42
CA MET A 342 -10.77 -2.64 7.71
C MET A 342 -11.68 -3.46 8.62
N LEU A 343 -12.77 -4.01 8.08
CA LEU A 343 -13.67 -4.88 8.84
C LEU A 343 -12.96 -6.16 9.31
N TYR A 344 -12.24 -6.82 8.39
CA TYR A 344 -11.39 -7.96 8.72
C TYR A 344 -10.39 -7.63 9.83
N GLY A 345 -9.69 -6.51 9.72
CA GLY A 345 -8.69 -6.09 10.70
C GLY A 345 -9.27 -5.93 12.10
N VAL A 346 -10.48 -5.34 12.21
CA VAL A 346 -11.18 -5.20 13.49
C VAL A 346 -11.58 -6.56 14.07
N GLU A 347 -12.19 -7.44 13.25
CA GLU A 347 -12.59 -8.78 13.69
C GLU A 347 -11.38 -9.63 14.08
N ARG A 348 -10.30 -9.56 13.30
CA ARG A 348 -9.10 -10.35 13.56
C ARG A 348 -8.32 -9.88 14.78
N ILE A 349 -8.29 -8.58 15.06
CA ILE A 349 -7.71 -8.05 16.31
C ILE A 349 -8.50 -8.58 17.51
N GLU A 350 -9.84 -8.58 17.45
CA GLU A 350 -10.69 -9.13 18.51
C GLU A 350 -10.38 -10.61 18.77
N GLU A 351 -10.28 -11.43 17.71
CA GLU A 351 -9.91 -12.83 17.83
C GLU A 351 -8.54 -13.02 18.49
N LEU A 352 -7.50 -12.32 18.01
CA LEU A 352 -6.14 -12.43 18.53
C LEU A 352 -6.03 -12.00 20.00
N LEU A 353 -6.75 -10.95 20.40
CA LEU A 353 -6.78 -10.50 21.80
C LEU A 353 -7.48 -11.48 22.74
N ASN A 354 -8.30 -12.39 22.22
CA ASN A 354 -8.97 -13.43 22.99
C ASN A 354 -8.23 -14.79 22.97
N GLU A 355 -7.09 -14.88 22.31
CA GLU A 355 -6.24 -16.06 22.37
C GLU A 355 -5.66 -16.25 23.79
N PRO A 356 -5.60 -17.50 24.30
CA PRO A 356 -5.28 -17.77 25.72
C PRO A 356 -3.85 -17.34 26.10
N ASP A 357 -2.91 -17.29 25.17
CA ASP A 357 -1.49 -16.97 25.38
C ASP A 357 -1.13 -15.52 25.03
N ILE A 358 -2.10 -14.66 24.69
CA ILE A 358 -1.84 -13.28 24.26
C ILE A 358 -1.15 -12.42 25.33
N LEU A 359 -1.28 -12.78 26.60
CA LEU A 359 -0.67 -12.11 27.75
C LEU A 359 0.62 -12.78 28.23
N ASP A 360 1.15 -13.75 27.49
CA ASP A 360 2.42 -14.39 27.86
C ASP A 360 3.56 -13.38 27.87
N LYS A 361 4.44 -13.53 28.86
CA LYS A 361 5.57 -12.61 29.08
C LYS A 361 6.78 -12.92 28.20
N ARG A 362 6.86 -14.13 27.63
CA ARG A 362 7.91 -14.51 26.70
C ARG A 362 7.59 -14.00 25.30
N VAL A 363 8.10 -12.80 24.99
CA VAL A 363 7.80 -12.11 23.74
C VAL A 363 9.03 -11.81 22.88
N ARG A 364 10.20 -12.35 23.26
CA ARG A 364 11.43 -12.11 22.52
C ARG A 364 12.40 -13.29 22.62
N ALA A 365 12.97 -13.68 21.49
CA ALA A 365 14.13 -14.55 21.36
C ALA A 365 15.41 -13.71 21.22
N PHE A 366 16.53 -14.25 21.70
CA PHE A 366 17.84 -13.60 21.65
C PHE A 366 18.85 -14.51 20.97
N ALA A 367 19.54 -14.00 19.96
CA ALA A 367 20.67 -14.68 19.31
C ALA A 367 21.67 -13.65 18.79
N LYS A 368 22.83 -14.13 18.38
CA LYS A 368 23.78 -13.39 17.55
C LYS A 368 23.43 -13.62 16.08
N PRO A 369 23.94 -12.83 15.13
CA PRO A 369 23.80 -13.13 13.71
C PRO A 369 24.32 -14.53 13.40
N ASN A 370 23.51 -15.33 12.72
CA ASN A 370 23.84 -16.69 12.27
C ASN A 370 23.78 -16.82 10.73
N ARG A 371 23.31 -15.78 10.04
CA ARG A 371 23.28 -15.67 8.59
C ARG A 371 23.79 -14.28 8.18
N SER A 372 24.45 -14.20 7.04
CA SER A 372 24.90 -12.94 6.44
C SER A 372 23.84 -12.23 5.61
N GLU A 373 22.66 -12.82 5.45
CA GLU A 373 21.58 -12.34 4.59
C GLU A 373 20.23 -12.67 5.24
N GLY A 374 19.25 -11.76 5.10
CA GLY A 374 17.88 -11.99 5.57
C GLY A 374 16.87 -11.19 4.78
N VAL A 375 15.72 -11.83 4.52
CA VAL A 375 14.58 -11.26 3.79
C VAL A 375 13.36 -11.25 4.69
N GLY A 376 12.74 -10.09 4.83
CA GLY A 376 11.48 -9.95 5.55
C GLY A 376 10.38 -9.40 4.64
N VAL A 377 9.25 -10.08 4.62
CA VAL A 377 8.09 -9.70 3.81
C VAL A 377 6.85 -9.63 4.68
N SER A 378 6.04 -8.61 4.47
CA SER A 378 4.72 -8.44 5.09
C SER A 378 3.79 -7.68 4.14
N GLU A 379 2.49 -7.79 4.36
CA GLU A 379 1.52 -6.96 3.65
C GLU A 379 1.38 -5.61 4.36
N ALA A 380 1.70 -4.55 3.63
CA ALA A 380 1.43 -3.18 4.01
C ALA A 380 0.02 -2.75 3.52
N PRO A 381 -0.53 -1.61 3.96
CA PRO A 381 -1.84 -1.14 3.47
C PRO A 381 -1.93 -1.10 1.93
N ARG A 382 -0.83 -0.78 1.27
CA ARG A 382 -0.76 -0.59 -0.19
C ARG A 382 -0.30 -1.82 -0.96
N GLY A 383 0.03 -2.91 -0.25
CA GLY A 383 0.45 -4.19 -0.84
C GLY A 383 1.68 -4.78 -0.20
N THR A 384 2.25 -5.78 -0.84
CA THR A 384 3.42 -6.51 -0.38
C THR A 384 4.62 -5.59 -0.22
N LEU A 385 5.29 -5.68 0.93
CA LEU A 385 6.48 -4.91 1.28
C LEU A 385 7.62 -5.87 1.58
N MET A 386 8.75 -5.70 0.88
CA MET A 386 9.92 -6.54 0.99
C MET A 386 11.12 -5.74 1.48
N HIS A 387 11.80 -6.24 2.50
CA HIS A 387 13.08 -5.75 2.97
C HIS A 387 14.10 -6.87 2.88
N HIS A 388 15.23 -6.61 2.24
CA HIS A 388 16.30 -7.58 2.03
C HIS A 388 17.63 -6.96 2.39
N TYR A 389 18.35 -7.59 3.31
CA TYR A 389 19.61 -7.09 3.87
C TYR A 389 20.74 -8.09 3.73
N LYS A 390 21.95 -7.58 3.48
CA LYS A 390 23.20 -8.33 3.66
C LYS A 390 24.07 -7.62 4.68
N ILE A 391 24.75 -8.39 5.51
CA ILE A 391 25.63 -7.88 6.58
C ILE A 391 27.04 -8.43 6.45
N ASP A 392 28.00 -7.72 7.03
CA ASP A 392 29.35 -8.23 7.28
C ASP A 392 29.45 -9.03 8.58
N ASP A 393 30.66 -9.53 8.89
CA ASP A 393 30.93 -10.30 10.10
C ASP A 393 30.74 -9.51 11.41
N ASN A 394 30.70 -8.19 11.34
CA ASN A 394 30.42 -7.29 12.47
C ASN A 394 28.93 -6.97 12.62
N GLY A 395 28.09 -7.47 11.73
CA GLY A 395 26.65 -7.19 11.70
C GLY A 395 26.30 -5.83 11.12
N LEU A 396 27.20 -5.21 10.35
CA LEU A 396 26.93 -3.96 9.65
C LEU A 396 26.34 -4.24 8.27
N ILE A 397 25.34 -3.47 7.90
CA ILE A 397 24.67 -3.56 6.60
C ILE A 397 25.66 -3.23 5.48
N THR A 398 25.83 -4.16 4.54
CA THR A 398 26.65 -3.99 3.34
C THR A 398 25.82 -3.78 2.09
N TRP A 399 24.56 -4.20 2.11
CA TRP A 399 23.65 -4.04 0.99
C TRP A 399 22.19 -4.09 1.46
N VAL A 400 21.34 -3.29 0.81
CA VAL A 400 19.90 -3.19 1.07
C VAL A 400 19.16 -3.19 -0.26
N ASN A 401 18.07 -3.94 -0.33
CA ASN A 401 17.02 -3.76 -1.32
C ASN A 401 15.65 -3.67 -0.62
N MET A 402 14.90 -2.65 -0.96
CA MET A 402 13.55 -2.46 -0.44
C MET A 402 12.56 -2.34 -1.62
N ILE A 403 11.78 -3.38 -1.85
CA ILE A 403 10.68 -3.30 -2.83
C ILE A 403 9.43 -2.89 -2.06
N ILE A 404 9.09 -1.62 -2.20
CA ILE A 404 8.00 -1.00 -1.47
C ILE A 404 6.66 -1.23 -2.21
N ALA A 405 5.59 -1.44 -1.45
CA ALA A 405 4.25 -1.77 -1.97
C ALA A 405 3.80 -0.88 -3.15
N THR A 406 3.98 0.44 -3.06
CA THR A 406 3.66 1.38 -4.15
C THR A 406 4.51 1.14 -5.39
N GLY A 407 5.79 0.76 -5.24
CA GLY A 407 6.68 0.44 -6.36
C GLY A 407 6.15 -0.70 -7.22
N HIS A 408 5.66 -1.77 -6.60
CA HIS A 408 5.05 -2.91 -7.32
C HIS A 408 3.91 -2.49 -8.26
N ASN A 409 3.19 -1.44 -7.93
CA ASN A 409 2.07 -0.94 -8.73
C ASN A 409 2.48 0.08 -9.81
N ASN A 410 3.78 0.45 -9.94
CA ASN A 410 4.18 1.57 -10.82
C ASN A 410 3.76 1.36 -12.28
N LEU A 411 4.01 0.19 -12.85
CA LEU A 411 3.59 -0.14 -14.22
C LEU A 411 2.07 -0.11 -14.37
N ALA A 412 1.34 -0.65 -13.39
CA ALA A 412 -0.12 -0.64 -13.39
C ALA A 412 -0.70 0.79 -13.26
N MET A 413 -0.11 1.65 -12.41
CA MET A 413 -0.48 3.05 -12.30
C MET A 413 -0.29 3.80 -13.61
N ASN A 414 0.86 3.62 -14.27
CA ASN A 414 1.14 4.24 -15.57
C ASN A 414 0.12 3.79 -16.64
N ARG A 415 -0.17 2.49 -16.72
CA ARG A 415 -1.15 1.96 -17.66
C ARG A 415 -2.57 2.48 -17.36
N SER A 416 -2.91 2.60 -16.08
CA SER A 416 -4.22 3.15 -15.64
C SER A 416 -4.38 4.62 -16.01
N VAL A 417 -3.37 5.44 -15.76
CA VAL A 417 -3.35 6.86 -16.14
C VAL A 417 -3.56 7.03 -17.65
N LYS A 418 -2.86 6.21 -18.44
CA LYS A 418 -3.02 6.25 -19.90
C LYS A 418 -4.43 5.85 -20.33
N GLN A 419 -4.99 4.77 -19.78
CA GLN A 419 -6.34 4.32 -20.07
C GLN A 419 -7.39 5.40 -19.76
N VAL A 420 -7.32 5.99 -18.57
CA VAL A 420 -8.24 7.05 -18.12
C VAL A 420 -8.07 8.31 -18.97
N ALA A 421 -6.85 8.73 -19.24
CA ALA A 421 -6.60 9.89 -20.08
C ALA A 421 -7.17 9.70 -21.50
N GLN A 422 -6.97 8.53 -22.12
CA GLN A 422 -7.51 8.22 -23.45
C GLN A 422 -9.03 8.20 -23.47
N HIS A 423 -9.70 7.80 -22.38
CA HIS A 423 -11.15 7.73 -22.31
C HIS A 423 -11.79 9.09 -22.08
N TYR A 424 -11.27 9.88 -21.12
CA TYR A 424 -11.94 11.11 -20.66
C TYR A 424 -11.37 12.39 -21.23
N VAL A 425 -10.05 12.47 -21.52
CA VAL A 425 -9.43 13.75 -21.91
C VAL A 425 -9.71 14.09 -23.36
N LYS A 426 -10.33 15.26 -23.60
CA LYS A 426 -10.62 15.82 -24.92
C LYS A 426 -9.94 17.18 -25.03
N ALA A 427 -8.91 17.29 -25.88
CA ALA A 427 -8.12 18.50 -26.03
C ALA A 427 -8.90 19.71 -26.58
N SER A 428 -10.01 19.46 -27.32
CA SER A 428 -10.86 20.52 -27.84
C SER A 428 -11.71 21.22 -26.77
N HIS A 429 -11.92 20.57 -25.61
CA HIS A 429 -12.76 21.09 -24.53
C HIS A 429 -12.28 20.51 -23.20
N LEU A 430 -11.19 21.05 -22.68
CA LEU A 430 -10.61 20.60 -21.42
C LEU A 430 -11.48 21.04 -20.24
N GLN A 431 -11.90 20.08 -19.41
CA GLN A 431 -12.68 20.31 -18.19
C GLN A 431 -11.94 19.75 -16.98
N GLU A 432 -12.13 20.35 -15.81
CA GLU A 432 -11.45 19.96 -14.57
C GLU A 432 -11.80 18.52 -14.18
N GLY A 433 -13.07 18.09 -14.29
CA GLY A 433 -13.50 16.73 -13.99
C GLY A 433 -12.80 15.65 -14.82
N MET A 434 -12.36 15.94 -16.05
CA MET A 434 -11.55 15.03 -16.84
C MET A 434 -10.16 14.83 -16.21
N LEU A 435 -9.52 15.91 -15.78
CA LEU A 435 -8.21 15.89 -15.14
C LEU A 435 -8.30 15.26 -13.75
N ASN A 436 -9.37 15.55 -13.01
CA ASN A 436 -9.61 14.91 -11.71
C ASN A 436 -9.72 13.39 -11.83
N ARG A 437 -10.35 12.84 -12.87
CA ARG A 437 -10.39 11.38 -13.10
C ARG A 437 -9.00 10.78 -13.31
N VAL A 438 -8.13 11.50 -14.02
CA VAL A 438 -6.73 11.08 -14.22
C VAL A 438 -5.96 11.05 -12.89
N GLU A 439 -6.23 11.98 -11.97
CA GLU A 439 -5.68 11.92 -10.61
C GLU A 439 -6.40 10.86 -9.75
N ALA A 440 -7.73 10.73 -9.89
CA ALA A 440 -8.55 9.82 -9.08
C ALA A 440 -8.16 8.36 -9.30
N VAL A 441 -7.78 7.95 -10.52
CA VAL A 441 -7.30 6.59 -10.75
C VAL A 441 -6.00 6.30 -9.96
N ILE A 442 -5.12 7.29 -9.81
CA ILE A 442 -3.92 7.15 -8.94
C ILE A 442 -4.34 7.02 -7.48
N ARG A 443 -5.34 7.78 -7.02
CA ARG A 443 -5.87 7.70 -5.65
C ARG A 443 -6.44 6.31 -5.32
N THR A 444 -6.94 5.56 -6.31
CA THR A 444 -7.38 4.17 -6.08
C THR A 444 -6.25 3.27 -5.59
N PHE A 445 -5.02 3.47 -6.06
CA PHE A 445 -3.83 2.73 -5.63
C PHE A 445 -3.30 3.22 -4.27
N ASP A 446 -3.74 4.40 -3.80
CA ASP A 446 -3.27 5.01 -2.54
C ASP A 446 -1.73 5.09 -2.46
N PRO A 447 -1.03 5.69 -3.45
CA PRO A 447 0.41 5.62 -3.50
C PRO A 447 1.06 6.36 -2.32
N CYS A 448 2.13 5.76 -1.79
CA CYS A 448 3.02 6.38 -0.80
C CYS A 448 4.39 6.59 -1.45
N LEU A 449 4.61 7.76 -2.03
CA LEU A 449 5.77 8.02 -2.85
C LEU A 449 7.03 8.23 -2.02
N SER A 450 6.91 8.88 -0.86
CA SER A 450 8.03 9.05 0.07
C SER A 450 8.63 7.72 0.53
N CYS A 451 7.82 6.65 0.61
CA CYS A 451 8.31 5.31 0.96
C CYS A 451 9.10 4.68 -0.19
N SER A 452 8.71 4.92 -1.43
CA SER A 452 9.06 4.08 -2.58
C SER A 452 10.18 4.65 -3.45
N THR A 453 10.71 5.82 -3.14
CA THR A 453 11.69 6.56 -3.95
C THR A 453 13.13 6.20 -3.58
N HIS A 454 13.54 4.97 -3.91
CA HIS A 454 14.87 4.44 -3.58
C HIS A 454 15.72 4.11 -4.80
N ALA A 455 15.30 4.53 -6.01
CA ALA A 455 16.05 4.26 -7.22
C ALA A 455 17.49 4.79 -7.09
N MET A 456 18.46 3.89 -7.23
CA MET A 456 19.88 4.21 -7.30
C MET A 456 20.33 4.24 -8.76
N GLY A 457 21.34 5.02 -9.08
CA GLY A 457 21.95 5.07 -10.41
C GLY A 457 21.66 6.35 -11.16
N GLN A 458 21.27 6.28 -12.42
CA GLN A 458 21.06 7.46 -13.27
C GLN A 458 19.78 8.20 -12.86
N MET A 459 19.92 9.04 -11.84
CA MET A 459 18.82 9.86 -11.33
C MET A 459 18.58 11.01 -12.31
N PRO A 460 17.37 11.16 -12.86
CA PRO A 460 17.06 12.33 -13.64
C PRO A 460 17.13 13.56 -12.73
N LEU A 461 17.97 14.50 -13.09
CA LEU A 461 18.03 15.82 -12.46
C LEU A 461 17.64 16.85 -13.52
N LEU A 462 16.59 17.58 -13.24
CA LEU A 462 16.15 18.74 -14.02
C LEU A 462 16.21 19.97 -13.13
N VAL A 463 17.11 20.89 -13.46
CA VAL A 463 17.18 22.21 -12.81
C VAL A 463 16.82 23.26 -13.86
N GLN A 464 15.81 24.03 -13.57
CA GLN A 464 15.36 25.12 -14.45
C GLN A 464 15.55 26.46 -13.73
N LEU A 465 16.23 27.38 -14.38
CA LEU A 465 16.29 28.78 -13.98
C LEU A 465 15.13 29.51 -14.65
N LEU A 466 14.21 30.00 -13.84
CA LEU A 466 13.07 30.77 -14.33
C LEU A 466 13.28 32.25 -14.05
N GLY A 467 12.90 33.08 -14.99
CA GLY A 467 12.86 34.53 -14.82
C GLY A 467 11.66 35.00 -13.97
N PRO A 468 11.59 36.29 -13.63
CA PRO A 468 10.54 36.82 -12.77
C PRO A 468 9.12 36.66 -13.31
N CYS A 469 8.96 36.47 -14.63
CA CYS A 469 7.68 36.24 -15.30
C CYS A 469 7.42 34.73 -15.59
N GLY A 470 8.26 33.82 -15.06
CA GLY A 470 8.14 32.38 -15.26
C GLY A 470 8.73 31.86 -16.57
N GLU A 471 9.38 32.72 -17.37
CA GLU A 471 10.10 32.32 -18.57
C GLU A 471 11.33 31.46 -18.24
N LEU A 472 11.56 30.40 -19.00
CA LEU A 472 12.74 29.56 -18.85
C LEU A 472 13.97 30.29 -19.36
N LEU A 473 14.92 30.60 -18.45
CA LEU A 473 16.17 31.28 -18.75
C LEU A 473 17.30 30.30 -19.04
N ASP A 474 17.36 29.19 -18.30
CA ASP A 474 18.38 28.15 -18.46
C ASP A 474 17.88 26.81 -17.90
N GLU A 475 18.43 25.71 -18.41
CA GLU A 475 18.08 24.36 -17.98
C GLU A 475 19.32 23.46 -17.92
N VAL A 476 19.50 22.75 -16.81
CA VAL A 476 20.49 21.69 -16.67
C VAL A 476 19.79 20.36 -16.49
N LYS A 477 20.08 19.43 -17.36
CA LYS A 477 19.58 18.05 -17.32
C LYS A 477 20.72 17.07 -17.06
N ARG A 478 20.46 16.07 -16.20
CA ARG A 478 21.29 14.91 -16.01
C ARG A 478 20.39 13.66 -15.98
N GLY A 479 20.69 12.69 -16.83
CA GLY A 479 19.95 11.43 -16.97
C GLY A 479 20.01 10.94 -18.40
#